data_b20340417f1a50cba084ad8137b33914
#
_entry.id   b20340417f1a50cba084ad8137b33914
#
_cell.length_a   1.000
_cell.length_b   1.000
_cell.length_c   1.000
_cell.angle_alpha   90.00
_cell.angle_beta   90.00
_cell.angle_gamma   90.00
#
_symmetry.space_group_name_H-M   'P 1'
#
loop_
_entity.id
_entity.type
_entity.pdbx_description
1 polymer ?
#
loop_
_entity_poly.entity_id
_entity_poly.type
_entity_poly.pdbx_seq_one_letter_code
_entity_poly.pdbx_strand_id
1 'polypeptide(L)'
;MSSRFAGLTPLLAPRSVAVLGASSDPTRISGRPIAYMKSQGFQGGLYPINPNRTEVQGLKAYASINDVPEVPDVAIVAVASEVAAAAIEDLAKKGVKAVVMFTAGFAEMDDAGAVAQDKMVATARSYGMRILGPNCLGVFDARRSYYATFSSSFDSGWPVPGRIGIASQSGAYGTHLYTLARNRGIGASTCIMTGNEGDVTVGECIGWLAENPDVDVIAVYAEGIREAPGLIAALETARAARKPVVMQKVGRSELGTKAAKSHTASIAGDDAVTEAIMNEFGVFRASNSEQMLDIAHTATRKIYPVKNTLGVITVSGGAGVLISDVAETLGLAMPEMPMEAQKRLRALVPFCAPRNPVDATAQVSNDVTLVKTFTESMIRDGGYTSVLGFFSMTASSRRWPSIAEQLNAVKDENPGRLYVLSVIVPPEGRDELEAEGWVVLE
;
A
#
# COMPACT_ATOMS: atom_id res chain seq x y z
N MET A 1 7.12 0.10 -25.76
CA MET A 1 5.64 0.19 -25.76
C MET A 1 5.28 1.54 -25.16
N SER A 2 4.36 2.32 -25.76
CA SER A 2 3.89 3.54 -25.11
C SER A 2 3.16 3.15 -23.82
N SER A 3 3.46 3.82 -22.70
CA SER A 3 2.79 3.62 -21.42
C SER A 3 1.31 3.95 -21.57
N ARG A 4 0.44 2.98 -21.25
CA ARG A 4 -1.04 3.14 -21.36
C ARG A 4 -1.58 4.15 -20.37
N PHE A 5 -0.92 4.27 -19.21
CA PHE A 5 -1.37 5.12 -18.10
C PHE A 5 -0.51 6.38 -17.93
N ALA A 6 0.39 6.68 -18.90
CA ALA A 6 1.25 7.87 -18.86
C ALA A 6 0.48 9.20 -18.76
N GLY A 7 -0.76 9.23 -19.22
CA GLY A 7 -1.65 10.39 -19.08
C GLY A 7 -1.88 10.85 -17.65
N LEU A 8 -1.65 9.98 -16.66
CA LEU A 8 -1.74 10.32 -15.23
C LEU A 8 -0.42 10.87 -14.63
N THR A 9 0.68 10.87 -15.38
CA THR A 9 1.96 11.35 -14.86
C THR A 9 1.93 12.80 -14.38
N PRO A 10 1.29 13.77 -15.08
CA PRO A 10 1.16 15.14 -14.57
C PRO A 10 0.42 15.22 -13.23
N LEU A 11 -0.51 14.29 -12.96
CA LEU A 11 -1.27 14.19 -11.73
C LEU A 11 -0.45 13.60 -10.59
N LEU A 12 0.30 12.52 -10.86
CA LEU A 12 0.87 11.64 -9.84
C LEU A 12 2.38 11.83 -9.62
N ALA A 13 3.07 12.49 -10.57
CA ALA A 13 4.49 12.83 -10.50
C ALA A 13 4.76 14.21 -11.13
N PRO A 14 4.12 15.29 -10.67
CA PRO A 14 4.23 16.61 -11.25
C PRO A 14 5.58 17.28 -10.94
N ARG A 15 5.99 18.21 -11.81
CA ARG A 15 7.14 19.10 -11.60
C ARG A 15 6.70 20.46 -11.08
N SER A 16 5.42 20.80 -11.18
CA SER A 16 4.89 22.06 -10.68
C SER A 16 3.42 21.92 -10.24
N VAL A 17 3.06 22.60 -9.16
CA VAL A 17 1.78 22.49 -8.49
C VAL A 17 1.19 23.87 -8.23
N ALA A 18 -0.02 24.15 -8.72
CA ALA A 18 -0.81 25.30 -8.32
C ALA A 18 -1.78 24.88 -7.19
N VAL A 19 -2.06 25.79 -6.25
CA VAL A 19 -3.03 25.55 -5.18
C VAL A 19 -4.08 26.66 -5.21
N LEU A 20 -5.28 26.37 -5.70
CA LEU A 20 -6.41 27.30 -5.76
C LEU A 20 -7.12 27.37 -4.40
N GLY A 21 -7.35 28.59 -3.92
CA GLY A 21 -7.88 28.83 -2.58
C GLY A 21 -6.81 28.76 -1.48
N ALA A 22 -5.54 28.83 -1.84
CA ALA A 22 -4.39 28.69 -0.96
C ALA A 22 -4.50 29.54 0.32
N SER A 23 -4.26 28.91 1.48
CA SER A 23 -4.32 29.53 2.80
C SER A 23 -2.93 29.80 3.37
N SER A 24 -2.78 30.98 4.02
CA SER A 24 -1.58 31.27 4.83
C SER A 24 -1.53 30.46 6.12
N ASP A 25 -2.66 29.92 6.59
CA ASP A 25 -2.74 29.02 7.73
C ASP A 25 -2.38 27.57 7.29
N PRO A 26 -1.25 27.03 7.76
CA PRO A 26 -0.77 25.69 7.37
C PRO A 26 -1.63 24.55 7.90
N THR A 27 -2.59 24.83 8.79
CA THR A 27 -3.48 23.79 9.37
C THR A 27 -4.78 23.62 8.60
N ARG A 28 -5.12 24.58 7.73
CA ARG A 28 -6.32 24.53 6.90
C ARG A 28 -6.17 23.56 5.72
N ILE A 29 -7.27 23.01 5.25
CA ILE A 29 -7.36 22.11 4.08
C ILE A 29 -6.54 22.64 2.90
N SER A 30 -6.71 23.93 2.56
CA SER A 30 -6.02 24.56 1.44
C SER A 30 -4.61 25.10 1.75
N GLY A 31 -4.20 25.05 3.02
CA GLY A 31 -2.84 25.42 3.47
C GLY A 31 -1.91 24.22 3.63
N ARG A 32 -2.44 23.07 4.04
CA ARG A 32 -1.67 21.85 4.30
C ARG A 32 -0.79 21.39 3.13
N PRO A 33 -1.28 21.33 1.88
CA PRO A 33 -0.45 20.88 0.76
C PRO A 33 0.82 21.69 0.58
N ILE A 34 0.72 23.02 0.69
CA ILE A 34 1.87 23.92 0.59
C ILE A 34 2.85 23.67 1.75
N ALA A 35 2.33 23.62 2.99
CA ALA A 35 3.12 23.38 4.18
C ALA A 35 3.87 22.04 4.09
N TYR A 36 3.20 21.00 3.68
CA TYR A 36 3.76 19.65 3.56
C TYR A 36 4.85 19.58 2.48
N MET A 37 4.57 20.06 1.28
CA MET A 37 5.55 20.07 0.19
C MET A 37 6.79 20.93 0.52
N LYS A 38 6.60 22.05 1.20
CA LYS A 38 7.74 22.88 1.67
C LYS A 38 8.55 22.17 2.75
N SER A 39 7.89 21.59 3.76
CA SER A 39 8.59 20.93 4.87
C SER A 39 9.35 19.68 4.43
N GLN A 40 8.85 18.97 3.42
CA GLN A 40 9.45 17.77 2.87
C GLN A 40 10.40 18.04 1.70
N GLY A 41 10.58 19.31 1.31
CA GLY A 41 11.56 19.68 0.31
C GLY A 41 11.19 19.34 -1.13
N PHE A 42 9.92 19.51 -1.50
CA PHE A 42 9.50 19.38 -2.90
C PHE A 42 10.32 20.30 -3.80
N GLN A 43 10.93 19.76 -4.83
CA GLN A 43 11.86 20.47 -5.71
C GLN A 43 11.18 21.17 -6.89
N GLY A 44 9.88 21.00 -7.05
CA GLY A 44 9.11 21.61 -8.13
C GLY A 44 8.58 23.01 -7.83
N GLY A 45 7.98 23.64 -8.83
CA GLY A 45 7.31 24.93 -8.67
C GLY A 45 6.05 24.83 -7.81
N LEU A 46 5.89 25.76 -6.84
CA LEU A 46 4.69 25.87 -6.02
C LEU A 46 4.06 27.27 -6.25
N TYR A 47 2.82 27.27 -6.72
CA TYR A 47 2.07 28.47 -7.10
C TYR A 47 0.78 28.62 -6.29
N PRO A 48 0.83 29.29 -5.11
CA PRO A 48 -0.38 29.61 -4.37
C PRO A 48 -1.25 30.60 -5.16
N ILE A 49 -2.56 30.31 -5.27
CA ILE A 49 -3.53 31.17 -5.94
C ILE A 49 -4.55 31.63 -4.91
N ASN A 50 -4.54 32.93 -4.65
CA ASN A 50 -5.48 33.59 -3.75
C ASN A 50 -5.66 35.06 -4.16
N PRO A 51 -6.88 35.53 -4.56
CA PRO A 51 -7.10 36.89 -5.04
C PRO A 51 -6.89 37.97 -3.96
N ASN A 52 -6.91 37.60 -2.67
CA ASN A 52 -6.81 38.49 -1.54
C ASN A 52 -5.42 38.52 -0.88
N ARG A 53 -4.43 37.87 -1.48
CA ARG A 53 -3.09 37.72 -0.90
C ARG A 53 -2.01 37.91 -1.96
N THR A 54 -0.93 38.58 -1.59
CA THR A 54 0.29 38.72 -2.41
C THR A 54 1.34 37.66 -2.04
N GLU A 55 1.19 37.08 -0.83
CA GLU A 55 2.05 36.06 -0.30
C GLU A 55 1.25 35.03 0.50
N VAL A 56 1.61 33.76 0.38
CA VAL A 56 1.08 32.63 1.17
C VAL A 56 2.24 31.75 1.63
N GLN A 57 2.41 31.63 2.94
CA GLN A 57 3.44 30.79 3.57
C GLN A 57 4.87 31.07 3.04
N GLY A 58 5.22 32.37 2.77
CA GLY A 58 6.53 32.78 2.25
C GLY A 58 6.72 32.53 0.73
N LEU A 59 5.66 32.17 0.02
CA LEU A 59 5.67 32.05 -1.44
C LEU A 59 4.85 33.19 -2.06
N LYS A 60 5.30 33.73 -3.20
CA LYS A 60 4.51 34.68 -3.98
C LYS A 60 3.16 34.06 -4.33
N ALA A 61 2.08 34.73 -3.99
CA ALA A 61 0.73 34.33 -4.37
C ALA A 61 0.29 35.11 -5.63
N TYR A 62 -0.58 34.46 -6.43
CA TYR A 62 -1.13 35.01 -7.66
C TYR A 62 -2.64 35.19 -7.48
N ALA A 63 -3.20 36.23 -8.08
CA ALA A 63 -4.63 36.51 -7.97
C ALA A 63 -5.46 35.47 -8.74
N SER A 64 -4.96 35.01 -9.87
CA SER A 64 -5.58 33.96 -10.69
C SER A 64 -4.56 33.01 -11.28
N ILE A 65 -5.03 31.89 -11.85
CA ILE A 65 -4.16 30.95 -12.57
C ILE A 65 -3.50 31.59 -13.80
N ASN A 66 -4.16 32.59 -14.39
CA ASN A 66 -3.66 33.29 -15.57
C ASN A 66 -2.41 34.13 -15.29
N ASP A 67 -2.24 34.60 -14.04
CA ASP A 67 -1.09 35.38 -13.59
C ASP A 67 0.16 34.53 -13.29
N VAL A 68 0.02 33.21 -13.22
CA VAL A 68 1.14 32.28 -13.02
C VAL A 68 2.03 32.29 -14.27
N PRO A 69 3.38 32.44 -14.12
CA PRO A 69 4.29 32.66 -15.26
C PRO A 69 4.46 31.44 -16.18
N GLU A 70 4.12 30.25 -15.69
CA GLU A 70 4.15 29.00 -16.47
C GLU A 70 2.81 28.25 -16.37
N VAL A 71 2.67 27.16 -17.11
CA VAL A 71 1.53 26.24 -16.99
C VAL A 71 1.90 25.16 -15.98
N PRO A 72 1.25 25.14 -14.78
CA PRO A 72 1.51 24.07 -13.83
C PRO A 72 1.08 22.69 -14.36
N ASP A 73 1.85 21.64 -14.03
CA ASP A 73 1.49 20.26 -14.40
C ASP A 73 0.17 19.84 -13.75
N VAL A 74 -0.04 20.20 -12.47
CA VAL A 74 -1.23 19.87 -11.69
C VAL A 74 -1.72 21.08 -10.89
N ALA A 75 -3.03 21.17 -10.69
CA ALA A 75 -3.64 22.11 -9.76
C ALA A 75 -4.41 21.39 -8.66
N ILE A 76 -4.25 21.84 -7.41
CA ILE A 76 -5.08 21.43 -6.28
C ILE A 76 -6.23 22.42 -6.18
N VAL A 77 -7.48 21.92 -6.25
CA VAL A 77 -8.68 22.75 -6.15
C VAL A 77 -9.31 22.58 -4.77
N ALA A 78 -9.21 23.63 -3.96
CA ALA A 78 -9.71 23.68 -2.58
C ALA A 78 -10.58 24.95 -2.39
N VAL A 79 -11.56 25.13 -3.28
CA VAL A 79 -12.53 26.23 -3.29
C VAL A 79 -13.94 25.71 -3.04
N ALA A 80 -14.90 26.59 -2.81
CA ALA A 80 -16.31 26.22 -2.64
C ALA A 80 -16.89 25.62 -3.94
N SER A 81 -17.86 24.70 -3.81
CA SER A 81 -18.45 23.96 -4.94
C SER A 81 -19.06 24.86 -6.01
N GLU A 82 -19.64 26.00 -5.59
CA GLU A 82 -20.29 26.96 -6.47
C GLU A 82 -19.34 27.60 -7.49
N VAL A 83 -18.07 27.74 -7.13
CA VAL A 83 -17.04 28.33 -8.01
C VAL A 83 -16.13 27.30 -8.67
N ALA A 84 -16.25 26.05 -8.29
CA ALA A 84 -15.34 24.99 -8.73
C ALA A 84 -15.40 24.76 -10.24
N ALA A 85 -16.60 24.75 -10.84
CA ALA A 85 -16.76 24.56 -12.28
C ALA A 85 -16.05 25.64 -13.12
N ALA A 86 -16.16 26.89 -12.70
CA ALA A 86 -15.46 28.01 -13.35
C ALA A 86 -13.93 27.89 -13.17
N ALA A 87 -13.49 27.50 -11.97
CA ALA A 87 -12.08 27.28 -11.70
C ALA A 87 -11.49 26.16 -12.59
N ILE A 88 -12.22 25.06 -12.79
CA ILE A 88 -11.82 23.95 -13.69
C ILE A 88 -11.71 24.44 -15.14
N GLU A 89 -12.66 25.26 -15.60
CA GLU A 89 -12.62 25.83 -16.96
C GLU A 89 -11.41 26.76 -17.16
N ASP A 90 -11.10 27.63 -16.19
CA ASP A 90 -9.93 28.51 -16.24
C ASP A 90 -8.60 27.72 -16.25
N LEU A 91 -8.49 26.67 -15.41
CA LEU A 91 -7.34 25.77 -15.41
C LEU A 91 -7.17 25.08 -16.76
N ALA A 92 -8.26 24.58 -17.34
CA ALA A 92 -8.25 23.90 -18.63
C ALA A 92 -7.83 24.85 -19.76
N LYS A 93 -8.34 26.09 -19.78
CA LYS A 93 -7.93 27.14 -20.74
C LYS A 93 -6.47 27.54 -20.58
N LYS A 94 -5.93 27.58 -19.36
CA LYS A 94 -4.51 27.82 -19.10
C LYS A 94 -3.64 26.68 -19.65
N GLY A 95 -4.20 25.49 -19.84
CA GLY A 95 -3.50 24.29 -20.34
C GLY A 95 -2.99 23.35 -19.26
N VAL A 96 -3.45 23.50 -18.01
CA VAL A 96 -3.14 22.58 -16.90
C VAL A 96 -3.60 21.17 -17.28
N LYS A 97 -2.76 20.14 -17.01
CA LYS A 97 -3.00 18.76 -17.47
C LYS A 97 -3.76 17.93 -16.47
N ALA A 98 -3.72 18.28 -15.19
CA ALA A 98 -4.36 17.50 -14.15
C ALA A 98 -4.84 18.35 -12.98
N VAL A 99 -5.85 17.84 -12.27
CA VAL A 99 -6.42 18.45 -11.08
C VAL A 99 -6.56 17.41 -9.98
N VAL A 100 -6.19 17.79 -8.75
CA VAL A 100 -6.58 17.10 -7.52
C VAL A 100 -7.68 17.93 -6.87
N MET A 101 -8.90 17.40 -6.82
CA MET A 101 -10.08 18.16 -6.41
C MET A 101 -10.55 17.76 -5.02
N PHE A 102 -10.21 18.56 -4.02
CA PHE A 102 -10.65 18.35 -2.63
C PHE A 102 -12.13 18.72 -2.44
N THR A 103 -12.62 19.65 -3.24
CA THR A 103 -13.99 20.17 -3.15
C THR A 103 -15.01 19.03 -3.21
N ALA A 104 -15.91 19.01 -2.23
CA ALA A 104 -17.08 18.14 -2.13
C ALA A 104 -18.36 18.91 -2.52
N GLY A 105 -19.51 18.26 -2.55
CA GLY A 105 -20.80 18.83 -2.92
C GLY A 105 -21.24 18.45 -4.34
N PHE A 106 -20.92 17.24 -4.75
CA PHE A 106 -21.19 16.68 -6.09
C PHE A 106 -22.01 15.38 -6.01
N ALA A 107 -21.63 14.34 -6.73
CA ALA A 107 -22.39 13.10 -6.84
C ALA A 107 -22.64 12.39 -5.49
N GLU A 108 -21.87 12.66 -4.46
CA GLU A 108 -22.08 12.15 -3.12
C GLU A 108 -23.25 12.81 -2.37
N MET A 109 -23.76 13.94 -2.89
CA MET A 109 -24.87 14.66 -2.26
C MET A 109 -26.22 14.23 -2.83
N ASP A 110 -26.39 14.38 -4.15
CA ASP A 110 -27.64 14.12 -4.85
C ASP A 110 -27.46 14.04 -6.38
N ASP A 111 -28.54 13.79 -7.10
CA ASP A 111 -28.56 13.69 -8.57
C ASP A 111 -28.15 15.02 -9.26
N ALA A 112 -28.48 16.16 -8.68
CA ALA A 112 -28.08 17.47 -9.23
C ALA A 112 -26.57 17.65 -9.12
N GLY A 113 -25.99 17.25 -8.01
CA GLY A 113 -24.54 17.20 -7.80
C GLY A 113 -23.84 16.22 -8.77
N ALA A 114 -24.45 15.08 -9.06
CA ALA A 114 -23.94 14.14 -10.05
C ALA A 114 -23.91 14.76 -11.47
N VAL A 115 -24.98 15.41 -11.90
CA VAL A 115 -25.04 16.13 -13.19
C VAL A 115 -23.98 17.26 -13.25
N ALA A 116 -23.78 18.00 -12.16
CA ALA A 116 -22.77 19.05 -12.10
C ALA A 116 -21.35 18.46 -12.21
N GLN A 117 -21.08 17.35 -11.54
CA GLN A 117 -19.82 16.59 -11.65
C GLN A 117 -19.54 16.16 -13.09
N ASP A 118 -20.50 15.51 -13.73
CA ASP A 118 -20.35 15.01 -15.09
C ASP A 118 -20.08 16.12 -16.10
N LYS A 119 -20.77 17.24 -15.97
CA LYS A 119 -20.53 18.42 -16.81
C LYS A 119 -19.13 18.98 -16.62
N MET A 120 -18.69 19.10 -15.37
CA MET A 120 -17.34 19.60 -15.03
C MET A 120 -16.25 18.65 -15.58
N VAL A 121 -16.41 17.35 -15.43
CA VAL A 121 -15.50 16.33 -15.96
C VAL A 121 -15.48 16.38 -17.49
N ALA A 122 -16.63 16.49 -18.15
CA ALA A 122 -16.71 16.63 -19.61
C ALA A 122 -15.97 17.88 -20.09
N THR A 123 -16.10 18.99 -19.39
CA THR A 123 -15.35 20.22 -19.69
C THR A 123 -13.84 19.97 -19.58
N ALA A 124 -13.36 19.42 -18.48
CA ALA A 124 -11.94 19.10 -18.29
C ALA A 124 -11.39 18.19 -19.40
N ARG A 125 -12.11 17.10 -19.70
CA ARG A 125 -11.72 16.11 -20.73
C ARG A 125 -11.66 16.75 -22.12
N SER A 126 -12.52 17.71 -22.44
CA SER A 126 -12.50 18.40 -23.75
C SER A 126 -11.22 19.19 -24.00
N TYR A 127 -10.48 19.55 -22.94
CA TYR A 127 -9.15 20.18 -22.99
C TYR A 127 -8.00 19.20 -22.73
N GLY A 128 -8.29 17.90 -22.60
CA GLY A 128 -7.31 16.88 -22.26
C GLY A 128 -6.82 16.94 -20.81
N MET A 129 -7.56 17.58 -19.91
CA MET A 129 -7.25 17.68 -18.49
C MET A 129 -7.92 16.52 -17.72
N ARG A 130 -7.21 15.93 -16.75
CA ARG A 130 -7.70 14.82 -15.92
C ARG A 130 -8.00 15.31 -14.50
N ILE A 131 -9.03 14.75 -13.87
CA ILE A 131 -9.48 15.10 -12.53
C ILE A 131 -9.42 13.89 -11.59
N LEU A 132 -8.62 13.97 -10.51
CA LEU A 132 -8.70 13.07 -9.36
C LEU A 132 -9.74 13.66 -8.38
N GLY A 133 -10.77 12.89 -8.08
CA GLY A 133 -11.91 13.34 -7.29
C GLY A 133 -13.19 13.52 -8.13
N PRO A 134 -14.08 14.46 -7.80
CA PRO A 134 -14.05 15.36 -6.63
C PRO A 134 -14.18 14.64 -5.29
N ASN A 135 -14.29 15.40 -4.18
CA ASN A 135 -14.42 14.83 -2.84
C ASN A 135 -13.32 13.81 -2.52
N CYS A 136 -12.07 14.11 -2.88
CA CYS A 136 -10.94 13.25 -2.63
C CYS A 136 -10.01 13.82 -1.56
N LEU A 137 -9.32 12.94 -0.84
CA LEU A 137 -8.26 13.35 0.10
C LEU A 137 -6.93 13.60 -0.61
N GLY A 138 -6.88 13.29 -1.91
CA GLY A 138 -5.78 13.60 -2.80
C GLY A 138 -4.74 12.50 -2.94
N VAL A 139 -3.51 12.89 -3.11
CA VAL A 139 -2.39 11.98 -3.39
C VAL A 139 -1.12 12.46 -2.69
N PHE A 140 -0.27 11.52 -2.29
CA PHE A 140 1.11 11.82 -1.95
C PHE A 140 2.08 10.81 -2.55
N ASP A 141 3.31 11.26 -2.79
CA ASP A 141 4.46 10.45 -3.13
C ASP A 141 5.67 10.91 -2.29
N ALA A 142 6.03 10.09 -1.29
CA ALA A 142 7.08 10.41 -0.33
C ALA A 142 8.48 10.49 -0.97
N ARG A 143 8.73 9.72 -2.05
CA ARG A 143 10.01 9.74 -2.77
C ARG A 143 10.23 11.02 -3.54
N ARG A 144 9.11 11.68 -3.96
CA ARG A 144 9.12 12.94 -4.70
C ARG A 144 8.85 14.15 -3.83
N SER A 145 8.65 13.94 -2.52
CA SER A 145 8.19 14.98 -1.60
C SER A 145 6.92 15.68 -2.06
N TYR A 146 6.10 14.98 -2.86
CA TYR A 146 4.85 15.48 -3.43
C TYR A 146 3.68 15.12 -2.51
N TYR A 147 3.00 16.13 -1.99
CA TYR A 147 1.91 15.99 -1.02
C TYR A 147 0.72 16.86 -1.41
N ALA A 148 -0.01 16.47 -2.46
CA ALA A 148 -1.30 17.07 -2.82
C ALA A 148 -2.42 16.44 -1.98
N THR A 149 -2.37 16.66 -0.68
CA THR A 149 -3.30 16.09 0.30
C THR A 149 -3.45 17.03 1.49
N PHE A 150 -4.61 16.94 2.15
CA PHE A 150 -4.88 17.68 3.38
C PHE A 150 -5.01 16.77 4.61
N SER A 151 -4.61 15.51 4.53
CA SER A 151 -4.68 14.57 5.64
C SER A 151 -3.93 15.08 6.87
N SER A 152 -4.59 15.11 8.04
CA SER A 152 -3.98 15.47 9.32
C SER A 152 -3.10 14.38 9.91
N SER A 153 -3.09 13.19 9.33
CA SER A 153 -2.28 12.07 9.83
C SER A 153 -0.77 12.31 9.70
N PHE A 154 -0.35 13.25 8.86
CA PHE A 154 1.06 13.70 8.79
C PHE A 154 1.50 14.49 10.03
N ASP A 155 0.56 15.02 10.83
CA ASP A 155 0.87 15.69 12.09
C ASP A 155 1.48 14.69 13.12
N SER A 156 1.25 13.38 12.95
CA SER A 156 1.80 12.31 13.79
C SER A 156 3.00 11.57 13.18
N GLY A 157 3.47 11.98 12.01
CA GLY A 157 4.66 11.41 11.35
C GLY A 157 4.47 11.24 9.84
N TRP A 158 5.60 11.14 9.15
CA TRP A 158 5.68 11.03 7.70
C TRP A 158 5.69 9.56 7.23
N PRO A 159 5.28 9.27 5.98
CA PRO A 159 5.39 7.92 5.43
C PRO A 159 6.85 7.44 5.40
N VAL A 160 7.04 6.16 5.66
CA VAL A 160 8.32 5.50 5.41
C VAL A 160 8.42 5.22 3.90
N PRO A 161 9.43 5.76 3.21
CA PRO A 161 9.63 5.46 1.80
C PRO A 161 9.87 3.95 1.59
N GLY A 162 9.13 3.35 0.66
CA GLY A 162 9.22 1.93 0.38
C GLY A 162 8.74 1.59 -1.03
N ARG A 163 8.39 0.34 -1.25
CA ARG A 163 8.08 -0.22 -2.57
C ARG A 163 6.60 -0.56 -2.76
N ILE A 164 5.74 -0.19 -1.78
CA ILE A 164 4.29 -0.39 -1.87
C ILE A 164 3.64 0.89 -2.37
N GLY A 165 2.79 0.75 -3.41
CA GLY A 165 1.87 1.79 -3.86
C GLY A 165 0.46 1.48 -3.38
N ILE A 166 -0.24 2.47 -2.83
CA ILE A 166 -1.61 2.34 -2.33
C ILE A 166 -2.56 3.09 -3.27
N ALA A 167 -3.65 2.45 -3.68
CA ALA A 167 -4.78 3.10 -4.34
C ALA A 167 -6.06 2.84 -3.54
N SER A 168 -6.79 3.89 -3.18
CA SER A 168 -7.97 3.80 -2.33
C SER A 168 -9.11 4.67 -2.85
N GLN A 169 -10.32 4.13 -2.93
CA GLN A 169 -11.51 4.94 -3.21
C GLN A 169 -11.89 5.83 -2.02
N SER A 170 -11.63 5.36 -0.80
CA SER A 170 -11.88 6.13 0.42
C SER A 170 -10.64 6.91 0.86
N GLY A 171 -10.80 8.22 1.07
CA GLY A 171 -9.75 9.07 1.61
C GLY A 171 -9.34 8.67 3.03
N ALA A 172 -10.33 8.47 3.91
CA ALA A 172 -10.10 8.08 5.29
C ALA A 172 -9.44 6.70 5.39
N TYR A 173 -9.89 5.74 4.56
CA TYR A 173 -9.33 4.39 4.59
C TYR A 173 -7.92 4.34 3.97
N GLY A 174 -7.65 5.08 2.89
CA GLY A 174 -6.30 5.25 2.35
C GLY A 174 -5.34 5.83 3.40
N THR A 175 -5.79 6.83 4.14
CA THR A 175 -5.05 7.41 5.28
C THR A 175 -4.81 6.38 6.38
N HIS A 176 -5.83 5.57 6.73
CA HIS A 176 -5.68 4.48 7.70
C HIS A 176 -4.62 3.48 7.25
N LEU A 177 -4.67 3.02 6.01
CA LEU A 177 -3.73 2.03 5.47
C LEU A 177 -2.27 2.51 5.56
N TYR A 178 -1.98 3.73 5.07
CA TYR A 178 -0.60 4.19 5.12
C TYR A 178 -0.13 4.51 6.56
N THR A 179 -1.04 4.95 7.44
CA THR A 179 -0.70 5.18 8.84
C THR A 179 -0.38 3.88 9.56
N LEU A 180 -1.17 2.84 9.31
CA LEU A 180 -0.91 1.50 9.82
C LEU A 180 0.41 0.94 9.29
N ALA A 181 0.68 1.10 7.98
CA ALA A 181 1.94 0.71 7.37
C ALA A 181 3.13 1.42 8.04
N ARG A 182 3.06 2.76 8.19
CA ARG A 182 4.09 3.56 8.84
C ARG A 182 4.36 3.10 10.28
N ASN A 183 3.30 2.90 11.08
CA ASN A 183 3.44 2.49 12.48
C ASN A 183 4.07 1.11 12.63
N ARG A 184 3.99 0.29 11.59
CA ARG A 184 4.58 -1.05 11.49
C ARG A 184 5.91 -1.08 10.75
N GLY A 185 6.52 0.09 10.43
CA GLY A 185 7.77 0.17 9.66
C GLY A 185 7.65 -0.32 8.21
N ILE A 186 6.43 -0.52 7.70
CA ILE A 186 6.21 -0.99 6.32
C ILE A 186 6.26 0.19 5.36
N GLY A 187 7.17 0.16 4.41
CA GLY A 187 7.40 1.25 3.47
C GLY A 187 6.32 1.32 2.37
N ALA A 188 5.52 2.41 2.40
CA ALA A 188 4.53 2.74 1.38
C ALA A 188 4.77 4.17 0.87
N SER A 189 5.38 4.30 -0.32
CA SER A 189 5.81 5.61 -0.84
C SER A 189 4.69 6.43 -1.44
N THR A 190 3.76 5.80 -2.15
CA THR A 190 2.71 6.46 -2.92
C THR A 190 1.34 6.04 -2.40
N CYS A 191 0.46 7.00 -2.16
CA CYS A 191 -0.94 6.73 -1.83
C CYS A 191 -1.84 7.67 -2.63
N ILE A 192 -2.77 7.09 -3.39
CA ILE A 192 -3.72 7.80 -4.25
C ILE A 192 -5.12 7.53 -3.70
N MET A 193 -5.85 8.60 -3.36
CA MET A 193 -7.20 8.51 -2.80
C MET A 193 -8.17 9.18 -3.77
N THR A 194 -8.97 8.37 -4.47
CA THR A 194 -9.71 8.82 -5.66
C THR A 194 -11.01 9.58 -5.37
N GLY A 195 -11.62 9.39 -4.19
CA GLY A 195 -12.90 10.04 -3.85
C GLY A 195 -14.04 9.54 -4.73
N ASN A 196 -14.82 10.48 -5.30
CA ASN A 196 -16.01 10.14 -6.11
C ASN A 196 -15.70 9.43 -7.43
N GLU A 197 -14.45 9.42 -7.89
CA GLU A 197 -14.08 8.86 -9.21
C GLU A 197 -14.89 9.43 -10.37
N GLY A 198 -15.05 10.76 -10.39
CA GLY A 198 -15.75 11.40 -11.50
C GLY A 198 -15.03 11.23 -12.83
N ASP A 199 -13.68 11.16 -12.81
CA ASP A 199 -12.85 10.98 -14.00
C ASP A 199 -11.80 9.89 -13.80
N VAL A 200 -10.80 10.11 -12.91
CA VAL A 200 -9.75 9.12 -12.65
C VAL A 200 -10.25 8.06 -11.69
N THR A 201 -10.17 6.79 -12.10
CA THR A 201 -10.65 5.64 -11.33
C THR A 201 -9.52 4.93 -10.58
N VAL A 202 -9.90 4.13 -9.57
CA VAL A 202 -8.94 3.25 -8.86
C VAL A 202 -8.27 2.27 -9.83
N GLY A 203 -8.98 1.81 -10.87
CA GLY A 203 -8.41 0.96 -11.92
C GLY A 203 -7.25 1.65 -12.64
N GLU A 204 -7.44 2.91 -13.09
CA GLU A 204 -6.37 3.67 -13.73
C GLU A 204 -5.18 3.94 -12.78
N CYS A 205 -5.46 4.16 -11.48
CA CYS A 205 -4.41 4.29 -10.47
C CYS A 205 -3.59 3.01 -10.31
N ILE A 206 -4.23 1.83 -10.30
CA ILE A 206 -3.54 0.52 -10.33
C ILE A 206 -2.62 0.43 -11.57
N GLY A 207 -3.12 0.81 -12.74
CA GLY A 207 -2.36 0.78 -13.98
C GLY A 207 -1.12 1.67 -13.94
N TRP A 208 -1.25 2.89 -13.45
CA TRP A 208 -0.11 3.80 -13.29
C TRP A 208 0.90 3.28 -12.27
N LEU A 209 0.45 2.74 -11.12
CA LEU A 209 1.32 2.11 -10.13
C LEU A 209 2.04 0.89 -10.71
N ALA A 210 1.37 0.12 -11.59
CA ALA A 210 1.96 -1.00 -12.27
C ALA A 210 3.11 -0.59 -13.23
N GLU A 211 2.99 0.55 -13.86
CA GLU A 211 4.03 1.12 -14.74
C GLU A 211 5.13 1.87 -13.97
N ASN A 212 4.88 2.26 -12.70
CA ASN A 212 5.83 3.03 -11.90
C ASN A 212 7.00 2.14 -11.42
N PRO A 213 8.27 2.44 -11.80
CA PRO A 213 9.43 1.63 -11.42
C PRO A 213 9.72 1.65 -9.91
N ASP A 214 9.19 2.63 -9.17
CA ASP A 214 9.38 2.76 -7.73
C ASP A 214 8.40 1.90 -6.91
N VAL A 215 7.43 1.24 -7.56
CA VAL A 215 6.43 0.37 -6.94
C VAL A 215 6.70 -1.08 -7.33
N ASP A 216 6.72 -1.98 -6.35
CA ASP A 216 6.83 -3.43 -6.55
C ASP A 216 5.52 -4.16 -6.26
N VAL A 217 4.71 -3.63 -5.34
CA VAL A 217 3.45 -4.22 -4.92
C VAL A 217 2.37 -3.14 -4.84
N ILE A 218 1.15 -3.48 -5.26
CA ILE A 218 0.02 -2.55 -5.29
C ILE A 218 -1.01 -3.01 -4.26
N ALA A 219 -1.27 -2.19 -3.23
CA ALA A 219 -2.32 -2.40 -2.25
C ALA A 219 -3.54 -1.56 -2.60
N VAL A 220 -4.72 -2.18 -2.65
CA VAL A 220 -5.94 -1.54 -3.16
C VAL A 220 -7.09 -1.65 -2.17
N TYR A 221 -7.75 -0.53 -1.90
CA TYR A 221 -9.06 -0.53 -1.24
C TYR A 221 -10.13 -0.07 -2.24
N ALA A 222 -11.14 -0.91 -2.47
CA ALA A 222 -12.21 -0.63 -3.40
C ALA A 222 -13.60 -0.94 -2.81
N GLU A 223 -14.55 -0.02 -3.01
CA GLU A 223 -15.94 -0.14 -2.61
C GLU A 223 -16.81 -0.60 -3.79
N GLY A 224 -16.55 -0.08 -4.98
CA GLY A 224 -17.22 -0.44 -6.22
C GLY A 224 -16.30 -0.33 -7.43
N ILE A 225 -16.59 -1.08 -8.48
CA ILE A 225 -15.86 -0.98 -9.74
C ILE A 225 -16.77 -0.29 -10.76
N ARG A 226 -16.44 0.96 -11.08
CA ARG A 226 -17.24 1.78 -12.00
C ARG A 226 -17.01 1.42 -13.47
N GLU A 227 -15.77 1.05 -13.80
CA GLU A 227 -15.34 0.82 -15.18
C GLU A 227 -14.50 -0.47 -15.25
N ALA A 228 -15.13 -1.59 -15.60
CA ALA A 228 -14.50 -2.90 -15.63
C ALA A 228 -13.39 -3.03 -16.69
N PRO A 229 -13.54 -2.53 -17.94
CA PRO A 229 -12.47 -2.63 -18.94
C PRO A 229 -11.17 -1.95 -18.52
N GLY A 230 -11.21 -0.80 -17.85
CA GLY A 230 -10.02 -0.12 -17.34
C GLY A 230 -9.35 -0.88 -16.20
N LEU A 231 -10.15 -1.46 -15.28
CA LEU A 231 -9.59 -2.32 -14.23
C LEU A 231 -8.90 -3.54 -14.84
N ILE A 232 -9.54 -4.23 -15.78
CA ILE A 232 -8.95 -5.40 -16.46
C ILE A 232 -7.61 -5.02 -17.11
N ALA A 233 -7.58 -3.92 -17.85
CA ALA A 233 -6.37 -3.44 -18.48
C ALA A 233 -5.25 -3.08 -17.50
N ALA A 234 -5.61 -2.55 -16.33
CA ALA A 234 -4.67 -2.25 -15.26
C ALA A 234 -4.09 -3.53 -14.64
N LEU A 235 -4.95 -4.54 -14.41
CA LEU A 235 -4.53 -5.85 -13.90
C LEU A 235 -3.65 -6.61 -14.90
N GLU A 236 -3.96 -6.54 -16.21
CA GLU A 236 -3.08 -7.04 -17.27
C GLU A 236 -1.70 -6.40 -17.21
N THR A 237 -1.67 -5.08 -17.03
CA THR A 237 -0.43 -4.30 -16.92
C THR A 237 0.36 -4.71 -15.68
N ALA A 238 -0.30 -4.86 -14.53
CA ALA A 238 0.34 -5.31 -13.29
C ALA A 238 0.92 -6.73 -13.43
N ARG A 239 0.16 -7.66 -14.05
CA ARG A 239 0.61 -9.02 -14.34
C ARG A 239 1.81 -9.05 -15.28
N ALA A 240 1.77 -8.27 -16.36
CA ALA A 240 2.89 -8.14 -17.30
C ALA A 240 4.15 -7.54 -16.64
N ALA A 241 3.98 -6.60 -15.72
CA ALA A 241 5.06 -6.02 -14.92
C ALA A 241 5.51 -6.93 -13.75
N ARG A 242 4.87 -8.08 -13.52
CA ARG A 242 5.09 -9.00 -12.40
C ARG A 242 4.95 -8.31 -11.04
N LYS A 243 3.98 -7.42 -10.91
CA LYS A 243 3.68 -6.70 -9.66
C LYS A 243 2.41 -7.28 -9.04
N PRO A 244 2.52 -7.91 -7.86
CA PRO A 244 1.36 -8.40 -7.13
C PRO A 244 0.38 -7.28 -6.80
N VAL A 245 -0.92 -7.59 -6.91
CA VAL A 245 -2.01 -6.73 -6.48
C VAL A 245 -2.69 -7.40 -5.29
N VAL A 246 -2.76 -6.69 -4.17
CA VAL A 246 -3.47 -7.11 -2.97
C VAL A 246 -4.66 -6.18 -2.79
N MET A 247 -5.88 -6.70 -2.86
CA MET A 247 -7.08 -5.87 -2.89
C MET A 247 -8.04 -6.23 -1.75
N GLN A 248 -8.43 -5.24 -0.99
CA GLN A 248 -9.57 -5.31 -0.08
C GLN A 248 -10.79 -4.72 -0.76
N LYS A 249 -11.59 -5.59 -1.40
CA LYS A 249 -12.88 -5.23 -2.00
C LYS A 249 -13.97 -5.45 -0.95
N VAL A 250 -14.61 -4.36 -0.55
CA VAL A 250 -15.71 -4.37 0.42
C VAL A 250 -17.08 -4.45 -0.26
N GLY A 251 -18.17 -4.50 0.51
CA GLY A 251 -19.52 -4.67 -0.02
C GLY A 251 -19.84 -6.11 -0.43
N ARG A 252 -19.32 -7.11 0.31
CA ARG A 252 -19.51 -8.55 0.06
C ARG A 252 -20.86 -9.06 0.56
N SER A 253 -21.34 -8.55 1.69
CA SER A 253 -22.62 -8.92 2.29
C SER A 253 -23.72 -7.96 1.84
N GLU A 254 -24.98 -8.38 2.02
CA GLU A 254 -26.12 -7.49 1.74
C GLU A 254 -26.07 -6.18 2.55
N LEU A 255 -25.66 -6.26 3.83
CA LEU A 255 -25.49 -5.07 4.67
C LEU A 255 -24.34 -4.21 4.17
N GLY A 256 -23.20 -4.82 3.82
CA GLY A 256 -22.05 -4.11 3.27
C GLY A 256 -22.38 -3.44 1.93
N THR A 257 -23.13 -4.11 1.06
CA THR A 257 -23.61 -3.55 -0.20
C THR A 257 -24.54 -2.34 0.00
N LYS A 258 -25.46 -2.41 0.97
CA LYS A 258 -26.32 -1.28 1.33
C LYS A 258 -25.51 -0.10 1.87
N ALA A 259 -24.53 -0.36 2.74
CA ALA A 259 -23.65 0.65 3.29
C ALA A 259 -22.80 1.33 2.19
N ALA A 260 -22.19 0.56 1.29
CA ALA A 260 -21.40 1.09 0.16
C ALA A 260 -22.26 1.99 -0.78
N LYS A 261 -23.48 1.56 -1.10
CA LYS A 261 -24.41 2.35 -1.92
C LYS A 261 -24.79 3.69 -1.29
N SER A 262 -24.97 3.74 0.03
CA SER A 262 -25.30 4.98 0.74
C SER A 262 -24.11 5.92 0.88
N HIS A 263 -22.87 5.42 0.79
CA HIS A 263 -21.66 6.18 1.02
C HIS A 263 -21.09 6.82 -0.26
N THR A 264 -21.14 6.14 -1.40
CA THR A 264 -20.42 6.58 -2.61
C THR A 264 -21.30 6.72 -3.85
N ALA A 265 -22.62 6.54 -3.78
CA ALA A 265 -23.52 6.43 -4.93
C ALA A 265 -23.02 5.38 -5.97
N SER A 266 -22.07 4.52 -5.61
CA SER A 266 -21.53 3.51 -6.52
C SER A 266 -22.42 2.27 -6.53
N ILE A 267 -22.60 1.71 -7.72
CA ILE A 267 -23.28 0.42 -7.87
C ILE A 267 -22.29 -0.64 -7.37
N ALA A 268 -22.60 -1.27 -6.23
CA ALA A 268 -21.89 -2.48 -5.84
C ALA A 268 -22.18 -3.55 -6.89
N GLY A 269 -21.16 -3.91 -7.66
CA GLY A 269 -21.27 -5.01 -8.64
C GLY A 269 -21.48 -6.37 -7.96
N ASP A 270 -21.78 -7.40 -8.75
CA ASP A 270 -21.83 -8.78 -8.26
C ASP A 270 -20.45 -9.20 -7.71
N ASP A 271 -20.45 -9.64 -6.44
CA ASP A 271 -19.20 -10.05 -5.76
C ASP A 271 -18.59 -11.28 -6.42
N ALA A 272 -19.40 -12.20 -6.96
CA ALA A 272 -18.92 -13.39 -7.66
C ALA A 272 -18.19 -13.04 -8.96
N VAL A 273 -18.65 -12.03 -9.69
CA VAL A 273 -17.95 -11.52 -10.89
C VAL A 273 -16.61 -10.88 -10.49
N THR A 274 -16.61 -10.10 -9.42
CA THR A 274 -15.40 -9.50 -8.92
C THR A 274 -14.38 -10.55 -8.47
N GLU A 275 -14.83 -11.59 -7.76
CA GLU A 275 -13.98 -12.71 -7.34
C GLU A 275 -13.40 -13.47 -8.53
N ALA A 276 -14.20 -13.73 -9.56
CA ALA A 276 -13.73 -14.38 -10.78
C ALA A 276 -12.64 -13.58 -11.50
N ILE A 277 -12.80 -12.27 -11.59
CA ILE A 277 -11.77 -11.37 -12.16
C ILE A 277 -10.51 -11.38 -11.31
N MET A 278 -10.63 -11.28 -9.99
CA MET A 278 -9.47 -11.32 -9.08
C MET A 278 -8.67 -12.62 -9.25
N ASN A 279 -9.37 -13.75 -9.30
CA ASN A 279 -8.76 -15.08 -9.49
C ASN A 279 -8.06 -15.20 -10.85
N GLU A 280 -8.69 -14.73 -11.94
CA GLU A 280 -8.12 -14.74 -13.30
C GLU A 280 -6.80 -13.98 -13.36
N PHE A 281 -6.69 -12.85 -12.67
CA PHE A 281 -5.50 -12.01 -12.68
C PHE A 281 -4.52 -12.26 -11.53
N GLY A 282 -4.82 -13.23 -10.65
CA GLY A 282 -3.99 -13.54 -9.49
C GLY A 282 -3.95 -12.41 -8.45
N VAL A 283 -5.03 -11.65 -8.33
CA VAL A 283 -5.19 -10.63 -7.31
C VAL A 283 -5.49 -11.30 -5.97
N PHE A 284 -4.68 -11.04 -4.95
CA PHE A 284 -5.00 -11.54 -3.61
C PHE A 284 -6.07 -10.67 -2.97
N ARG A 285 -7.18 -11.31 -2.56
CA ARG A 285 -8.27 -10.63 -1.86
C ARG A 285 -8.05 -10.65 -0.36
N ALA A 286 -7.64 -9.51 0.21
CA ALA A 286 -7.44 -9.36 1.64
C ALA A 286 -8.78 -9.22 2.38
N SER A 287 -8.87 -9.82 3.57
CA SER A 287 -10.03 -9.75 4.46
C SER A 287 -10.04 -8.51 5.36
N ASN A 288 -8.88 -7.95 5.66
CA ASN A 288 -8.69 -6.77 6.49
C ASN A 288 -7.39 -6.04 6.14
N SER A 289 -7.16 -4.88 6.76
CA SER A 289 -6.00 -4.02 6.52
C SER A 289 -4.68 -4.66 6.92
N GLU A 290 -4.67 -5.41 8.02
CA GLU A 290 -3.46 -6.07 8.53
C GLU A 290 -2.99 -7.14 7.56
N GLN A 291 -3.90 -8.03 7.14
CA GLN A 291 -3.60 -9.05 6.14
C GLN A 291 -3.15 -8.44 4.82
N MET A 292 -3.78 -7.33 4.39
CA MET A 292 -3.35 -6.62 3.17
C MET A 292 -1.90 -6.17 3.27
N LEU A 293 -1.54 -5.55 4.39
CA LEU A 293 -0.19 -5.02 4.58
C LEU A 293 0.85 -6.14 4.77
N ASP A 294 0.52 -7.20 5.49
CA ASP A 294 1.42 -8.35 5.68
C ASP A 294 1.77 -9.01 4.35
N ILE A 295 0.76 -9.22 3.51
CA ILE A 295 0.97 -9.82 2.18
C ILE A 295 1.71 -8.87 1.26
N ALA A 296 1.33 -7.58 1.24
CA ALA A 296 2.00 -6.59 0.42
C ALA A 296 3.47 -6.45 0.83
N HIS A 297 3.75 -6.42 2.13
CA HIS A 297 5.11 -6.36 2.67
C HIS A 297 5.93 -7.59 2.30
N THR A 298 5.38 -8.79 2.51
CA THR A 298 6.01 -10.05 2.12
C THR A 298 6.33 -10.08 0.63
N ALA A 299 5.40 -9.65 -0.21
CA ALA A 299 5.57 -9.63 -1.66
C ALA A 299 6.66 -8.67 -2.15
N THR A 300 7.03 -7.63 -1.37
CA THR A 300 8.15 -6.74 -1.72
C THR A 300 9.49 -7.47 -1.79
N ARG A 301 9.63 -8.64 -1.15
CA ARG A 301 10.84 -9.48 -1.20
C ARG A 301 11.05 -10.12 -2.56
N LYS A 302 10.01 -10.19 -3.41
CA LYS A 302 10.05 -10.81 -4.75
C LYS A 302 10.51 -12.27 -4.74
N ILE A 303 10.33 -12.96 -3.63
CA ILE A 303 10.61 -14.39 -3.47
C ILE A 303 9.28 -15.12 -3.58
N TYR A 304 9.15 -15.92 -4.62
CA TYR A 304 7.94 -16.71 -4.89
C TYR A 304 8.30 -18.19 -4.81
N PRO A 305 7.95 -18.88 -3.71
CA PRO A 305 8.27 -20.28 -3.50
C PRO A 305 7.73 -21.16 -4.63
N VAL A 306 8.57 -22.05 -5.16
CA VAL A 306 8.21 -22.93 -6.29
C VAL A 306 7.30 -24.10 -5.88
N LYS A 307 7.16 -24.36 -4.58
CA LYS A 307 6.26 -25.36 -4.01
C LYS A 307 5.47 -24.74 -2.88
N ASN A 308 4.25 -25.21 -2.66
CA ASN A 308 3.40 -24.79 -1.57
C ASN A 308 3.71 -25.57 -0.28
N THR A 309 4.96 -25.45 0.24
CA THR A 309 5.40 -26.16 1.44
C THR A 309 5.98 -25.22 2.47
N LEU A 310 5.52 -25.37 3.72
CA LEU A 310 5.96 -24.61 4.88
C LEU A 310 6.69 -25.52 5.88
N GLY A 311 7.91 -25.11 6.23
CA GLY A 311 8.63 -25.62 7.40
C GLY A 311 8.51 -24.62 8.54
N VAL A 312 8.17 -25.10 9.74
CA VAL A 312 8.03 -24.26 10.93
C VAL A 312 9.01 -24.70 11.99
N ILE A 313 9.86 -23.75 12.44
CA ILE A 313 10.66 -23.94 13.66
C ILE A 313 10.09 -23.07 14.77
N THR A 314 9.91 -23.65 15.94
CA THR A 314 9.33 -22.94 17.09
C THR A 314 10.02 -23.34 18.39
N VAL A 315 9.92 -22.47 19.39
CA VAL A 315 10.28 -22.75 20.79
C VAL A 315 9.02 -22.97 21.65
N SER A 316 7.84 -23.04 20.99
CA SER A 316 6.54 -23.20 21.64
C SER A 316 5.67 -24.20 20.91
N GLY A 317 5.43 -25.36 21.55
CA GLY A 317 4.55 -26.39 20.99
C GLY A 317 3.14 -25.86 20.69
N GLY A 318 2.57 -25.01 21.56
CA GLY A 318 1.24 -24.40 21.36
C GLY A 318 1.17 -23.52 20.10
N ALA A 319 2.21 -22.73 19.82
CA ALA A 319 2.29 -21.95 18.59
C ALA A 319 2.35 -22.86 17.35
N GLY A 320 3.11 -23.97 17.44
CA GLY A 320 3.16 -24.96 16.37
C GLY A 320 1.78 -25.51 16.00
N VAL A 321 0.94 -25.82 17.00
CA VAL A 321 -0.46 -26.27 16.78
C VAL A 321 -1.29 -25.21 16.07
N LEU A 322 -1.26 -23.98 16.56
CA LEU A 322 -2.01 -22.87 15.93
C LEU A 322 -1.61 -22.63 14.48
N ILE A 323 -0.30 -22.66 14.20
CA ILE A 323 0.22 -22.50 12.83
C ILE A 323 -0.25 -23.64 11.93
N SER A 324 -0.28 -24.88 12.45
CA SER A 324 -0.75 -26.04 11.70
C SER A 324 -2.21 -25.95 11.31
N ASP A 325 -3.09 -25.55 12.25
CA ASP A 325 -4.53 -25.35 12.01
C ASP A 325 -4.78 -24.30 10.91
N VAL A 326 -4.04 -23.20 10.96
CA VAL A 326 -4.15 -22.14 9.94
C VAL A 326 -3.60 -22.62 8.59
N ALA A 327 -2.47 -23.31 8.58
CA ALA A 327 -1.86 -23.85 7.35
C ALA A 327 -2.81 -24.83 6.66
N GLU A 328 -3.45 -25.74 7.39
CA GLU A 328 -4.44 -26.69 6.86
C GLU A 328 -5.65 -25.93 6.27
N THR A 329 -6.18 -24.96 6.99
CA THR A 329 -7.31 -24.14 6.53
C THR A 329 -7.01 -23.41 5.21
N LEU A 330 -5.75 -22.97 5.02
CA LEU A 330 -5.29 -22.27 3.82
C LEU A 330 -4.80 -23.23 2.72
N GLY A 331 -4.83 -24.55 2.93
CA GLY A 331 -4.32 -25.52 1.98
C GLY A 331 -2.79 -25.48 1.80
N LEU A 332 -2.07 -24.95 2.79
CA LEU A 332 -0.61 -24.86 2.79
C LEU A 332 -0.02 -26.17 3.34
N ALA A 333 0.71 -26.88 2.51
CA ALA A 333 1.25 -28.17 2.88
C ALA A 333 2.38 -28.05 3.94
N MET A 334 2.28 -28.85 4.99
CA MET A 334 3.29 -28.99 6.03
C MET A 334 3.74 -30.46 6.13
N PRO A 335 4.45 -31.00 5.12
CA PRO A 335 4.88 -32.40 5.16
C PRO A 335 5.81 -32.67 6.34
N GLU A 336 5.71 -33.88 6.92
CA GLU A 336 6.57 -34.26 8.03
C GLU A 336 8.04 -34.35 7.60
N MET A 337 8.94 -34.06 8.53
CA MET A 337 10.37 -34.31 8.36
C MET A 337 10.63 -35.79 8.12
N PRO A 338 11.60 -36.18 7.24
CA PRO A 338 12.00 -37.55 7.07
C PRO A 338 12.40 -38.21 8.39
N MET A 339 12.03 -39.48 8.59
CA MET A 339 12.22 -40.20 9.85
C MET A 339 13.69 -40.21 10.32
N GLU A 340 14.62 -40.35 9.40
CA GLU A 340 16.06 -40.35 9.75
C GLU A 340 16.52 -38.97 10.25
N ALA A 341 15.98 -37.87 9.69
CA ALA A 341 16.24 -36.55 10.20
C ALA A 341 15.64 -36.36 11.61
N GLN A 342 14.42 -36.84 11.82
CA GLN A 342 13.80 -36.81 13.15
C GLN A 342 14.62 -37.56 14.19
N LYS A 343 15.17 -38.75 13.87
CA LYS A 343 16.05 -39.54 14.76
C LYS A 343 17.32 -38.75 15.12
N ARG A 344 17.95 -38.13 14.13
CA ARG A 344 19.16 -37.32 14.36
C ARG A 344 18.89 -36.17 15.32
N LEU A 345 17.79 -35.44 15.11
CA LEU A 345 17.43 -34.30 15.95
C LEU A 345 17.06 -34.73 17.38
N ARG A 346 16.36 -35.86 17.55
CA ARG A 346 16.09 -36.46 18.89
C ARG A 346 17.33 -36.94 19.61
N ALA A 347 18.35 -37.39 18.88
CA ALA A 347 19.61 -37.77 19.50
C ALA A 347 20.34 -36.53 20.13
N LEU A 348 20.13 -35.36 19.59
CA LEU A 348 20.65 -34.08 20.13
C LEU A 348 19.80 -33.56 21.28
N VAL A 349 18.47 -33.55 21.09
CA VAL A 349 17.50 -33.08 22.09
C VAL A 349 16.40 -34.14 22.24
N PRO A 350 16.50 -35.05 23.20
CA PRO A 350 15.62 -36.25 23.33
C PRO A 350 14.12 -35.93 23.44
N PHE A 351 13.77 -34.77 23.97
CA PHE A 351 12.39 -34.35 24.19
C PHE A 351 11.89 -33.31 23.15
N CYS A 352 12.64 -33.04 22.08
CA CYS A 352 12.15 -32.24 20.98
C CYS A 352 11.05 -32.95 20.16
N ALA A 353 10.20 -32.18 19.50
CA ALA A 353 9.24 -32.72 18.54
C ALA A 353 9.65 -32.34 17.10
N PRO A 354 10.50 -33.14 16.42
CA PRO A 354 11.13 -32.73 15.15
C PRO A 354 10.33 -33.16 13.93
N ARG A 355 9.00 -33.13 13.99
CA ARG A 355 8.14 -33.53 12.86
C ARG A 355 7.98 -32.49 11.79
N ASN A 356 7.47 -31.40 12.07
CA ASN A 356 6.99 -30.17 11.39
C ASN A 356 5.52 -29.94 11.80
N PRO A 357 5.27 -28.92 12.64
CA PRO A 357 6.25 -27.97 13.21
C PRO A 357 7.36 -28.62 14.00
N VAL A 358 8.58 -28.10 13.84
CA VAL A 358 9.74 -28.56 14.62
C VAL A 358 9.80 -27.74 15.90
N ASP A 359 9.40 -28.35 17.04
CA ASP A 359 9.56 -27.76 18.35
C ASP A 359 10.98 -28.07 18.86
N ALA A 360 11.85 -27.07 18.75
CA ALA A 360 13.23 -27.14 19.21
C ALA A 360 13.37 -26.97 20.73
N THR A 361 12.26 -26.69 21.42
CA THR A 361 12.14 -26.46 22.87
C THR A 361 12.94 -25.27 23.39
N ALA A 362 12.82 -24.97 24.68
CA ALA A 362 13.62 -23.94 25.34
C ALA A 362 15.13 -24.26 25.40
N GLN A 363 15.57 -25.44 24.96
CA GLN A 363 17.00 -25.81 24.95
C GLN A 363 17.85 -24.95 24.02
N VAL A 364 17.23 -24.36 22.99
CA VAL A 364 17.91 -23.36 22.13
C VAL A 364 18.43 -22.16 22.92
N SER A 365 17.86 -21.89 24.11
CA SER A 365 18.35 -20.85 25.01
C SER A 365 19.61 -21.28 25.77
N ASN A 366 19.88 -22.58 25.89
CA ASN A 366 21.12 -23.13 26.51
C ASN A 366 22.21 -23.32 25.48
N ASP A 367 21.84 -23.76 24.27
CA ASP A 367 22.77 -24.00 23.17
C ASP A 367 22.15 -23.39 21.88
N VAL A 368 22.62 -22.20 21.50
CA VAL A 368 22.11 -21.49 20.32
C VAL A 368 22.48 -22.17 19.00
N THR A 369 23.49 -23.05 18.98
CA THR A 369 23.87 -23.79 17.77
C THR A 369 22.79 -24.79 17.33
N LEU A 370 21.91 -25.17 18.25
CA LEU A 370 20.76 -26.01 17.95
C LEU A 370 19.81 -25.29 16.96
N VAL A 371 19.67 -23.99 17.02
CA VAL A 371 18.83 -23.22 16.08
C VAL A 371 19.32 -23.46 14.66
N LYS A 372 20.63 -23.33 14.41
CA LYS A 372 21.23 -23.62 13.12
C LYS A 372 20.97 -25.07 12.71
N THR A 373 21.31 -26.00 13.56
CA THR A 373 21.20 -27.43 13.27
C THR A 373 19.79 -27.88 12.92
N PHE A 374 18.80 -27.41 13.67
CA PHE A 374 17.39 -27.73 13.42
C PHE A 374 16.89 -27.08 12.12
N THR A 375 17.21 -25.81 11.89
CA THR A 375 16.78 -25.09 10.69
C THR A 375 17.45 -25.65 9.43
N GLU A 376 18.73 -25.98 9.47
CA GLU A 376 19.44 -26.67 8.36
C GLU A 376 18.81 -28.00 8.02
N SER A 377 18.50 -28.81 9.03
CA SER A 377 17.85 -30.10 8.82
C SER A 377 16.47 -29.91 8.17
N MET A 378 15.68 -28.92 8.61
CA MET A 378 14.42 -28.64 7.99
C MET A 378 14.57 -28.28 6.50
N ILE A 379 15.56 -27.46 6.16
CA ILE A 379 15.78 -27.01 4.78
C ILE A 379 16.33 -28.15 3.91
N ARG A 380 17.36 -28.84 4.38
CA ARG A 380 18.06 -29.88 3.63
C ARG A 380 17.26 -31.17 3.54
N ASP A 381 16.75 -31.65 4.67
CA ASP A 381 16.09 -32.94 4.76
C ASP A 381 14.59 -32.85 4.51
N GLY A 382 13.92 -31.79 5.03
CA GLY A 382 12.49 -31.49 4.81
C GLY A 382 12.20 -30.88 3.44
N GLY A 383 13.17 -30.17 2.87
CA GLY A 383 13.03 -29.57 1.52
C GLY A 383 11.99 -28.48 1.39
N TYR A 384 11.63 -27.81 2.50
CA TYR A 384 10.62 -26.76 2.50
C TYR A 384 11.06 -25.53 1.72
N THR A 385 10.14 -24.89 1.01
CA THR A 385 10.40 -23.72 0.19
C THR A 385 10.07 -22.39 0.88
N SER A 386 9.29 -22.48 1.98
CA SER A 386 9.07 -21.37 2.91
C SER A 386 9.42 -21.84 4.31
N VAL A 387 10.05 -20.98 5.11
CA VAL A 387 10.47 -21.27 6.48
C VAL A 387 9.93 -20.18 7.40
N LEU A 388 9.17 -20.58 8.40
CA LEU A 388 8.66 -19.72 9.46
C LEU A 388 9.35 -20.04 10.77
N GLY A 389 10.06 -19.07 11.34
CA GLY A 389 10.59 -19.14 12.69
C GLY A 389 9.66 -18.43 13.66
N PHE A 390 9.06 -19.15 14.61
CA PHE A 390 8.29 -18.56 15.70
C PHE A 390 9.13 -18.52 16.97
N PHE A 391 9.66 -17.37 17.31
CA PHE A 391 10.52 -17.17 18.48
C PHE A 391 9.90 -16.23 19.53
N SER A 392 8.72 -15.64 19.26
CA SER A 392 7.97 -14.81 20.18
C SER A 392 8.84 -13.79 20.95
N MET A 393 8.85 -13.86 22.28
CA MET A 393 9.64 -12.97 23.15
C MET A 393 11.12 -13.33 23.25
N THR A 394 11.59 -14.42 22.62
CA THR A 394 13.02 -14.81 22.64
C THR A 394 13.90 -13.72 22.06
N ALA A 395 13.35 -12.96 21.11
CA ALA A 395 14.02 -11.80 20.50
C ALA A 395 14.35 -10.66 21.50
N SER A 396 13.66 -10.60 22.64
CA SER A 396 14.00 -9.66 23.71
C SER A 396 15.09 -10.17 24.66
N SER A 397 15.57 -11.40 24.44
CA SER A 397 16.60 -12.00 25.31
C SER A 397 18.01 -11.52 24.94
N ARG A 398 18.90 -11.54 25.92
CA ARG A 398 20.34 -11.24 25.71
C ARG A 398 21.01 -12.19 24.71
N ARG A 399 20.41 -13.33 24.42
CA ARG A 399 20.92 -14.35 23.49
C ARG A 399 20.45 -14.15 22.06
N TRP A 400 19.49 -13.24 21.84
CA TRP A 400 18.92 -13.01 20.51
C TRP A 400 19.97 -12.71 19.44
N PRO A 401 20.99 -11.87 19.66
CA PRO A 401 22.02 -11.63 18.64
C PRO A 401 22.68 -12.91 18.15
N SER A 402 23.01 -13.83 19.07
CA SER A 402 23.59 -15.13 18.70
C SER A 402 22.61 -16.06 17.99
N ILE A 403 21.33 -16.02 18.34
CA ILE A 403 20.27 -16.78 17.65
C ILE A 403 20.07 -16.22 16.23
N ALA A 404 19.98 -14.91 16.08
CA ALA A 404 19.84 -14.24 14.79
C ALA A 404 21.05 -14.53 13.87
N GLU A 405 22.26 -14.55 14.40
CA GLU A 405 23.47 -14.94 13.67
C GLU A 405 23.36 -16.36 13.11
N GLN A 406 22.90 -17.34 13.92
CA GLN A 406 22.70 -18.70 13.45
C GLN A 406 21.62 -18.81 12.38
N LEU A 407 20.52 -18.08 12.54
CA LEU A 407 19.43 -18.04 11.55
C LEU A 407 19.90 -17.40 10.23
N ASN A 408 20.65 -16.29 10.31
CA ASN A 408 21.23 -15.62 9.14
C ASN A 408 22.18 -16.55 8.39
N ALA A 409 23.07 -17.24 9.08
CA ALA A 409 23.97 -18.20 8.46
C ALA A 409 23.23 -19.26 7.64
N VAL A 410 22.15 -19.84 8.20
CA VAL A 410 21.32 -20.83 7.46
C VAL A 410 20.64 -20.21 6.25
N LYS A 411 20.08 -19.01 6.39
CA LYS A 411 19.40 -18.30 5.31
C LYS A 411 20.37 -18.01 4.15
N ASP A 412 21.56 -17.54 4.46
CA ASP A 412 22.58 -17.16 3.46
C ASP A 412 23.15 -18.37 2.72
N GLU A 413 23.30 -19.51 3.42
CA GLU A 413 23.69 -20.79 2.83
C GLU A 413 22.58 -21.41 1.94
N ASN A 414 21.32 -20.95 2.10
CA ASN A 414 20.16 -21.54 1.41
C ASN A 414 19.28 -20.47 0.73
N PRO A 415 19.80 -19.71 -0.24
CA PRO A 415 19.07 -18.62 -0.90
C PRO A 415 17.84 -19.12 -1.70
N GLY A 416 16.96 -18.21 -2.06
CA GLY A 416 15.80 -18.47 -2.93
C GLY A 416 14.59 -19.07 -2.20
N ARG A 417 14.59 -19.10 -0.87
CA ARG A 417 13.44 -19.45 -0.04
C ARG A 417 12.85 -18.22 0.61
N LEU A 418 11.56 -18.28 0.93
CA LEU A 418 10.91 -17.26 1.74
C LEU A 418 11.18 -17.53 3.22
N TYR A 419 11.82 -16.59 3.89
CA TYR A 419 12.13 -16.65 5.31
C TYR A 419 11.31 -15.64 6.08
N VAL A 420 10.52 -16.13 7.03
CA VAL A 420 9.62 -15.32 7.87
C VAL A 420 9.98 -15.54 9.33
N LEU A 421 10.07 -14.46 10.10
CA LEU A 421 10.18 -14.48 11.54
C LEU A 421 8.92 -13.90 12.19
N SER A 422 8.30 -14.66 13.07
CA SER A 422 7.29 -14.14 14.00
C SER A 422 7.97 -13.90 15.35
N VAL A 423 8.27 -12.64 15.61
CA VAL A 423 9.01 -12.19 16.80
C VAL A 423 8.51 -10.83 17.27
N ILE A 424 8.57 -10.61 18.57
CA ILE A 424 8.31 -9.31 19.19
C ILE A 424 9.67 -8.62 19.42
N VAL A 425 9.96 -7.64 18.60
CA VAL A 425 11.22 -6.86 18.66
C VAL A 425 10.93 -5.37 18.64
N PRO A 426 11.83 -4.52 19.23
CA PRO A 426 11.78 -3.08 19.00
C PRO A 426 11.91 -2.73 17.49
N PRO A 427 11.45 -1.54 17.07
CA PRO A 427 11.52 -1.13 15.65
C PRO A 427 12.91 -1.26 15.04
N GLU A 428 13.95 -0.89 15.77
CA GLU A 428 15.37 -0.98 15.32
C GLU A 428 15.77 -2.43 15.05
N GLY A 429 15.36 -3.36 15.91
CA GLY A 429 15.63 -4.79 15.74
C GLY A 429 14.89 -5.40 14.56
N ARG A 430 13.67 -4.88 14.25
CA ARG A 430 12.96 -5.25 13.03
C ARG A 430 13.73 -4.79 11.80
N ASP A 431 14.13 -3.52 11.76
CA ASP A 431 14.84 -2.93 10.62
C ASP A 431 16.15 -3.70 10.34
N GLU A 432 16.89 -4.11 11.38
CA GLU A 432 18.08 -4.95 11.26
C GLU A 432 17.77 -6.31 10.63
N LEU A 433 16.77 -7.03 11.13
CA LEU A 433 16.36 -8.34 10.59
C LEU A 433 15.86 -8.22 9.15
N GLU A 434 15.14 -7.16 8.84
CA GLU A 434 14.64 -6.92 7.47
C GLU A 434 15.76 -6.56 6.51
N ALA A 435 16.76 -5.80 6.93
CA ALA A 435 17.96 -5.52 6.14
C ALA A 435 18.73 -6.80 5.80
N GLU A 436 18.72 -7.79 6.72
CA GLU A 436 19.27 -9.11 6.49
C GLU A 436 18.40 -9.99 5.55
N GLY A 437 17.22 -9.55 5.17
CA GLY A 437 16.34 -10.24 4.20
C GLY A 437 15.24 -11.11 4.81
N TRP A 438 14.98 -11.01 6.11
CA TRP A 438 13.82 -11.62 6.74
C TRP A 438 12.54 -10.83 6.43
N VAL A 439 11.40 -11.51 6.41
CA VAL A 439 10.10 -10.89 6.60
C VAL A 439 9.78 -11.00 8.09
N VAL A 440 9.61 -9.86 8.75
CA VAL A 440 9.33 -9.82 10.19
C VAL A 440 7.86 -9.51 10.42
N LEU A 441 7.15 -10.43 11.08
CA LEU A 441 5.75 -10.31 11.46
C LEU A 441 5.62 -10.49 12.98
N GLU A 442 4.66 -9.82 13.60
CA GLU A 442 4.35 -9.94 15.03
C GLU A 442 3.23 -10.95 15.29
#